data_0cf226ed649adad71912ffc079490882
#
_entry.id   0cf226ed649adad71912ffc079490882
#
_cell.length_a   1.000
_cell.length_b   1.000
_cell.length_c   1.000
_cell.angle_alpha   90.00
_cell.angle_beta   90.00
_cell.angle_gamma   90.00
#
_symmetry.space_group_name_H-M   'P 1'
#
loop_
_entity.id
_entity.type
_entity.pdbx_description
1 polymer ?
#
loop_
_entity_poly.entity_id
_entity_poly.type
_entity_poly.pdbx_seq_one_letter_code
_entity_poly.pdbx_strand_id
1 'polypeptide(L)'
;MTITDYRSRYLLGCEGLSSTCSDFAFTVFERTFKDFGLPKAIRTDNGIPFASPNALFGLSKLSIWWLRLGIDIQRIKPGHPEQNGRHERMHLTLKNETTKPASFNFLQQQERFDAFVGVYNNERPHQALGGAYPGDVYTPSPKAYRVPDEPEYPYHDRTIRVTRCGRICIGKRKISFSTVFAGQVVGIREVEDQIWQVV
;
A
#
# COMPACT_ATOMS: atom_id res chain seq x y z
N MET A 1 -7.86 -5.88 -7.17
CA MET A 1 -7.36 -4.98 -6.11
C MET A 1 -8.16 -3.71 -6.12
N THR A 2 -8.57 -3.16 -4.98
CA THR A 2 -9.39 -1.93 -4.90
C THR A 2 -8.78 -0.96 -3.90
N ILE A 3 -8.86 0.33 -4.20
CA ILE A 3 -8.37 1.42 -3.37
C ILE A 3 -9.50 2.43 -3.23
N THR A 4 -9.88 2.79 -1.99
CA THR A 4 -10.97 3.73 -1.71
C THR A 4 -10.52 4.84 -0.80
N ASP A 5 -11.00 6.06 -1.05
CA ASP A 5 -10.86 7.15 -0.09
C ASP A 5 -11.77 6.91 1.13
N TYR A 6 -11.19 7.07 2.31
CA TYR A 6 -11.89 6.77 3.55
C TYR A 6 -13.04 7.75 3.83
N ARG A 7 -12.85 9.03 3.54
CA ARG A 7 -13.82 10.10 3.83
C ARG A 7 -14.97 10.10 2.83
N SER A 8 -14.64 10.24 1.56
CA SER A 8 -15.62 10.41 0.47
C SER A 8 -16.20 9.10 -0.05
N ARG A 9 -15.63 7.94 0.29
CA ARG A 9 -15.95 6.64 -0.30
C ARG A 9 -15.57 6.49 -1.77
N TYR A 10 -14.92 7.50 -2.35
CA TYR A 10 -14.51 7.50 -3.74
C TYR A 10 -13.61 6.29 -4.04
N LEU A 11 -13.94 5.55 -5.07
CA LEU A 11 -13.18 4.38 -5.52
C LEU A 11 -12.06 4.88 -6.45
N LEU A 12 -10.85 4.96 -5.92
CA LEU A 12 -9.66 5.46 -6.61
C LEU A 12 -9.08 4.45 -7.60
N GLY A 13 -9.28 3.17 -7.36
CA GLY A 13 -8.78 2.11 -8.23
C GLY A 13 -9.56 0.82 -8.04
N CYS A 14 -9.81 0.12 -9.15
CA CYS A 14 -10.43 -1.20 -9.18
C CYS A 14 -9.77 -2.04 -10.27
N GLU A 15 -8.75 -2.81 -9.89
CA GLU A 15 -7.93 -3.57 -10.82
C GLU A 15 -8.11 -5.07 -10.62
N GLY A 16 -8.38 -5.76 -11.73
CA GLY A 16 -8.18 -7.18 -11.82
C GLY A 16 -6.67 -7.49 -11.74
N LEU A 17 -6.27 -8.44 -10.93
CA LEU A 17 -4.89 -8.87 -10.87
C LEU A 17 -4.83 -10.37 -11.12
N SER A 18 -3.87 -10.80 -11.92
CA SER A 18 -3.63 -12.22 -12.18
C SER A 18 -2.99 -12.95 -10.98
N SER A 19 -2.44 -12.19 -10.03
CA SER A 19 -1.76 -12.71 -8.86
C SER A 19 -1.79 -11.68 -7.72
N THR A 20 -1.66 -12.14 -6.49
CA THR A 20 -1.45 -11.31 -5.29
C THR A 20 0.01 -10.89 -5.10
N CYS A 21 0.83 -10.99 -6.14
CA CYS A 21 2.24 -10.61 -6.09
C CYS A 21 2.40 -9.12 -5.77
N SER A 22 3.41 -8.78 -4.98
CA SER A 22 3.72 -7.41 -4.57
C SER A 22 3.95 -6.47 -5.74
N ASP A 23 4.54 -6.95 -6.85
CA ASP A 23 4.91 -6.10 -7.99
C ASP A 23 3.68 -5.49 -8.69
N PHE A 24 2.59 -6.26 -8.81
CA PHE A 24 1.32 -5.73 -9.31
C PHE A 24 0.74 -4.66 -8.38
N ALA A 25 0.85 -4.88 -7.07
CA ALA A 25 0.37 -3.92 -6.09
C ALA A 25 1.15 -2.60 -6.16
N PHE A 26 2.47 -2.64 -6.33
CA PHE A 26 3.31 -1.45 -6.54
C PHE A 26 2.82 -0.64 -7.74
N THR A 27 2.61 -1.28 -8.89
CA THR A 27 2.16 -0.62 -10.12
C THR A 27 0.82 0.08 -9.93
N VAL A 28 -0.14 -0.59 -9.27
CA VAL A 28 -1.48 -0.02 -9.03
C VAL A 28 -1.40 1.18 -8.08
N PHE A 29 -0.65 1.07 -6.99
CA PHE A 29 -0.49 2.19 -6.06
C PHE A 29 0.28 3.36 -6.67
N GLU A 30 1.34 3.09 -7.43
CA GLU A 30 2.12 4.14 -8.09
C GLU A 30 1.25 4.95 -9.07
N ARG A 31 0.44 4.25 -9.88
CA ARG A 31 -0.52 4.92 -10.77
C ARG A 31 -1.53 5.74 -9.97
N THR A 32 -2.14 5.15 -8.95
CA THR A 32 -3.09 5.85 -8.08
C THR A 32 -2.47 7.10 -7.44
N PHE A 33 -1.22 7.03 -7.00
CA PHE A 33 -0.54 8.18 -6.41
C PHE A 33 -0.19 9.27 -7.44
N LYS A 34 0.08 8.89 -8.69
CA LYS A 34 0.30 9.84 -9.80
C LYS A 34 -0.98 10.59 -10.15
N ASP A 35 -2.11 9.87 -10.16
CA ASP A 35 -3.41 10.42 -10.58
C ASP A 35 -4.08 11.25 -9.47
N PHE A 36 -3.95 10.84 -8.20
CA PHE A 36 -4.72 11.40 -7.09
C PHE A 36 -3.87 12.04 -5.98
N GLY A 37 -2.54 11.96 -6.08
CA GLY A 37 -1.60 12.43 -5.06
C GLY A 37 -1.45 11.47 -3.88
N LEU A 38 -0.53 11.79 -2.96
CA LEU A 38 -0.18 10.95 -1.83
C LEU A 38 -1.17 11.12 -0.67
N PRO A 39 -1.76 10.04 -0.13
CA PRO A 39 -2.61 10.11 1.06
C PRO A 39 -1.76 10.37 2.32
N LYS A 40 -2.40 10.81 3.40
CA LYS A 40 -1.75 10.91 4.72
C LYS A 40 -1.47 9.54 5.31
N ALA A 41 -2.41 8.60 5.14
CA ALA A 41 -2.32 7.26 5.69
C ALA A 41 -3.02 6.25 4.77
N ILE A 42 -2.57 5.01 4.82
CA ILE A 42 -3.22 3.87 4.15
C ILE A 42 -3.62 2.86 5.21
N ARG A 43 -4.89 2.46 5.17
CA ARG A 43 -5.41 1.37 6.00
C ARG A 43 -5.54 0.11 5.17
N THR A 44 -4.95 -0.97 5.67
CA THR A 44 -5.00 -2.29 5.04
C THR A 44 -5.38 -3.35 6.04
N ASP A 45 -5.75 -4.52 5.54
CA ASP A 45 -5.70 -5.75 6.32
C ASP A 45 -4.23 -6.14 6.63
N ASN A 46 -4.07 -7.25 7.36
CA ASN A 46 -2.76 -7.77 7.72
C ASN A 46 -2.26 -8.85 6.73
N GLY A 47 -2.89 -8.93 5.56
CA GLY A 47 -2.56 -9.90 4.52
C GLY A 47 -1.42 -9.46 3.58
N ILE A 48 -0.94 -10.40 2.79
CA ILE A 48 -0.01 -10.13 1.68
C ILE A 48 -0.80 -9.40 0.57
N PRO A 49 -0.23 -8.37 -0.06
CA PRO A 49 1.15 -7.87 -0.01
C PRO A 49 1.40 -6.75 1.02
N PHE A 50 0.43 -6.41 1.85
CA PHE A 50 0.47 -5.23 2.73
C PHE A 50 1.29 -5.45 3.99
N ALA A 51 1.34 -6.69 4.49
CA ALA A 51 2.09 -7.09 5.65
C ALA A 51 2.87 -8.37 5.39
N SER A 52 3.93 -8.60 6.18
CA SER A 52 4.70 -9.84 6.18
C SER A 52 4.87 -10.31 7.63
N PRO A 53 4.14 -11.36 8.06
CA PRO A 53 4.14 -11.78 9.46
C PRO A 53 5.52 -12.13 10.03
N ASN A 54 6.42 -12.60 9.16
CA ASN A 54 7.77 -13.03 9.54
C ASN A 54 8.84 -11.94 9.36
N ALA A 55 8.46 -10.74 8.96
CA ALA A 55 9.39 -9.64 8.76
C ALA A 55 9.47 -8.72 9.98
N LEU A 56 10.55 -7.98 10.07
CA LEU A 56 10.76 -6.96 11.12
C LEU A 56 9.56 -6.01 11.17
N PHE A 57 8.95 -5.86 12.35
CA PHE A 57 7.72 -5.09 12.58
C PHE A 57 6.52 -5.49 11.68
N GLY A 58 6.54 -6.69 11.10
CA GLY A 58 5.53 -7.15 10.16
C GLY A 58 5.46 -6.33 8.86
N LEU A 59 6.50 -5.55 8.54
CA LEU A 59 6.54 -4.71 7.35
C LEU A 59 6.69 -5.57 6.08
N SER A 60 6.05 -5.13 5.00
CA SER A 60 6.29 -5.64 3.64
C SER A 60 7.14 -4.63 2.85
N LYS A 61 7.65 -5.03 1.69
CA LYS A 61 8.34 -4.09 0.78
C LYS A 61 7.44 -2.92 0.39
N LEU A 62 6.16 -3.18 0.18
CA LEU A 62 5.16 -2.17 -0.17
C LEU A 62 4.95 -1.18 0.99
N SER A 63 4.85 -1.68 2.22
CA SER A 63 4.70 -0.81 3.39
C SER A 63 5.94 0.03 3.68
N ILE A 64 7.15 -0.49 3.44
CA ILE A 64 8.39 0.30 3.52
C ILE A 64 8.39 1.44 2.49
N TRP A 65 7.98 1.15 1.26
CA TRP A 65 7.87 2.18 0.23
C TRP A 65 6.88 3.28 0.60
N TRP A 66 5.72 2.95 1.19
CA TRP A 66 4.77 3.95 1.70
C TRP A 66 5.38 4.83 2.79
N LEU A 67 6.08 4.23 3.75
CA LEU A 67 6.78 4.99 4.80
C LEU A 67 7.81 5.97 4.21
N ARG A 68 8.55 5.55 3.18
CA ARG A 68 9.50 6.43 2.47
C ARG A 68 8.82 7.58 1.73
N LEU A 69 7.58 7.40 1.30
CA LEU A 69 6.74 8.46 0.73
C LEU A 69 6.12 9.37 1.81
N GLY A 70 6.35 9.07 3.09
CA GLY A 70 5.77 9.78 4.22
C GLY A 70 4.27 9.50 4.39
N ILE A 71 3.86 8.28 4.08
CA ILE A 71 2.49 7.79 4.25
C ILE A 71 2.45 6.91 5.50
N ASP A 72 1.56 7.21 6.44
CA ASP A 72 1.35 6.42 7.65
C ASP A 72 0.65 5.09 7.33
N ILE A 73 1.06 4.02 8.02
CA ILE A 73 0.43 2.72 7.87
C ILE A 73 -0.53 2.49 9.03
N GLN A 74 -1.80 2.31 8.69
CA GLN A 74 -2.84 1.93 9.64
C GLN A 74 -3.23 0.49 9.42
N ARG A 75 -2.96 -0.38 10.39
CA ARG A 75 -3.38 -1.77 10.35
C ARG A 75 -4.65 -1.96 11.17
N ILE A 76 -5.56 -2.80 10.69
CA ILE A 76 -6.70 -3.24 11.50
C ILE A 76 -6.19 -4.10 12.65
N LYS A 77 -6.83 -3.99 13.80
CA LYS A 77 -6.53 -4.86 14.94
C LYS A 77 -6.87 -6.31 14.57
N PRO A 78 -6.02 -7.28 14.91
CA PRO A 78 -6.35 -8.70 14.74
C PRO A 78 -7.69 -9.02 15.43
N GLY A 79 -8.57 -9.76 14.74
CA GLY A 79 -9.90 -10.10 15.26
C GLY A 79 -10.97 -9.00 15.15
N HIS A 80 -10.67 -7.85 14.51
CA HIS A 80 -11.59 -6.73 14.34
C HIS A 80 -11.88 -6.40 12.87
N PRO A 81 -12.52 -7.30 12.09
CA PRO A 81 -12.83 -7.09 10.69
C PRO A 81 -13.75 -5.89 10.46
N GLU A 82 -14.58 -5.53 11.44
CA GLU A 82 -15.48 -4.37 11.37
C GLU A 82 -14.75 -3.05 11.10
N GLN A 83 -13.47 -2.95 11.43
CA GLN A 83 -12.64 -1.78 11.12
C GLN A 83 -12.45 -1.58 9.61
N ASN A 84 -12.66 -2.64 8.80
CA ASN A 84 -12.61 -2.60 7.34
C ASN A 84 -14.01 -2.77 6.69
N GLY A 85 -15.08 -2.84 7.48
CA GLY A 85 -16.43 -3.15 7.01
C GLY A 85 -16.96 -2.24 5.90
N ARG A 86 -16.43 -1.02 5.78
CA ARG A 86 -16.78 -0.10 4.69
C ARG A 86 -16.25 -0.62 3.35
N HIS A 87 -15.00 -1.07 3.34
CA HIS A 87 -14.36 -1.61 2.16
C HIS A 87 -14.97 -2.96 1.77
N GLU A 88 -15.28 -3.79 2.75
CA GLU A 88 -15.98 -5.07 2.53
C GLU A 88 -17.35 -4.89 1.91
N ARG A 89 -18.12 -3.90 2.35
CA ARG A 89 -19.42 -3.56 1.75
C ARG A 89 -19.30 -3.13 0.30
N MET A 90 -18.30 -2.29 -0.02
CA MET A 90 -18.01 -1.92 -1.41
C MET A 90 -17.63 -3.14 -2.24
N HIS A 91 -16.78 -4.02 -1.71
CA HIS A 91 -16.40 -5.28 -2.37
C HIS A 91 -17.60 -6.20 -2.64
N LEU A 92 -18.53 -6.30 -1.71
CA LEU A 92 -19.76 -7.08 -1.91
C LEU A 92 -20.58 -6.53 -3.07
N THR A 93 -20.75 -5.21 -3.13
CA THR A 93 -21.44 -4.52 -4.23
C THR A 93 -20.72 -4.76 -5.56
N LEU A 94 -19.41 -4.53 -5.60
CA LEU A 94 -18.57 -4.79 -6.79
C LEU A 94 -18.74 -6.23 -7.29
N LYS A 95 -18.62 -7.23 -6.41
CA LYS A 95 -18.78 -8.64 -6.78
C LYS A 95 -20.15 -8.94 -7.37
N ASN A 96 -21.20 -8.44 -6.75
CA ASN A 96 -22.57 -8.72 -7.20
C ASN A 96 -22.84 -8.12 -8.58
N GLU A 97 -22.31 -6.94 -8.88
CA GLU A 97 -22.60 -6.22 -10.11
C GLU A 97 -21.64 -6.56 -11.26
N THR A 98 -20.41 -6.98 -10.96
CA THR A 98 -19.41 -7.15 -12.01
C THR A 98 -18.95 -8.58 -12.22
N THR A 99 -19.10 -9.47 -11.23
CA THR A 99 -18.58 -10.84 -11.31
C THR A 99 -19.67 -11.92 -11.28
N LYS A 100 -20.93 -11.52 -11.34
CA LYS A 100 -22.07 -12.46 -11.38
C LYS A 100 -22.99 -12.14 -12.56
N PRO A 101 -22.77 -12.78 -13.73
CA PRO A 101 -21.69 -13.71 -14.07
C PRO A 101 -20.35 -12.98 -14.30
N ALA A 102 -19.24 -13.69 -14.13
CA ALA A 102 -17.92 -13.19 -14.51
C ALA A 102 -17.81 -13.07 -16.03
N SER A 103 -16.94 -12.18 -16.51
CA SER A 103 -16.66 -12.02 -17.93
C SER A 103 -15.83 -13.16 -18.50
N PHE A 104 -15.84 -13.34 -19.82
CA PHE A 104 -15.14 -14.43 -20.50
C PHE A 104 -13.61 -14.31 -20.45
N ASN A 105 -13.10 -13.09 -20.36
CA ASN A 105 -11.66 -12.83 -20.30
C ASN A 105 -11.35 -11.64 -19.38
N PHE A 106 -10.05 -11.47 -19.15
CA PHE A 106 -9.55 -10.46 -18.22
C PHE A 106 -9.83 -9.02 -18.67
N LEU A 107 -9.72 -8.73 -19.97
CA LEU A 107 -9.99 -7.40 -20.51
C LEU A 107 -11.45 -7.00 -20.32
N GLN A 108 -12.38 -7.85 -20.71
CA GLN A 108 -13.81 -7.62 -20.50
C GLN A 108 -14.17 -7.48 -19.02
N GLN A 109 -13.47 -8.21 -18.14
CA GLN A 109 -13.68 -8.07 -16.70
C GLN A 109 -13.19 -6.71 -16.21
N GLN A 110 -12.06 -6.22 -16.73
CA GLN A 110 -11.55 -4.90 -16.38
C GLN A 110 -12.46 -3.78 -16.90
N GLU A 111 -12.97 -3.87 -18.13
CA GLU A 111 -13.97 -2.93 -18.65
C GLU A 111 -15.22 -2.82 -17.76
N ARG A 112 -15.68 -3.95 -17.22
CA ARG A 112 -16.79 -3.93 -16.25
C ARG A 112 -16.41 -3.28 -14.92
N PHE A 113 -15.18 -3.45 -14.46
CA PHE A 113 -14.70 -2.76 -13.27
C PHE A 113 -14.61 -1.26 -13.51
N ASP A 114 -14.11 -0.84 -14.66
CA ASP A 114 -13.99 0.59 -15.02
C ASP A 114 -15.37 1.25 -15.13
N ALA A 115 -16.32 0.60 -15.76
CA ALA A 115 -17.72 1.05 -15.81
C ALA A 115 -18.33 1.14 -14.39
N PHE A 116 -18.08 0.14 -13.55
CA PHE A 116 -18.53 0.15 -12.15
C PHE A 116 -17.95 1.33 -11.38
N VAL A 117 -16.66 1.64 -11.55
CA VAL A 117 -16.00 2.80 -10.90
C VAL A 117 -16.73 4.10 -11.26
N GLY A 118 -17.06 4.29 -12.54
CA GLY A 118 -17.79 5.47 -13.02
C GLY A 118 -19.15 5.61 -12.34
N VAL A 119 -19.96 4.57 -12.37
CA VAL A 119 -21.30 4.54 -11.75
C VAL A 119 -21.21 4.69 -10.22
N TYR A 120 -20.29 3.97 -9.58
CA TYR A 120 -20.11 4.00 -8.13
C TYR A 120 -19.75 5.38 -7.62
N ASN A 121 -18.88 6.08 -8.33
CA ASN A 121 -18.39 7.39 -7.92
C ASN A 121 -19.35 8.54 -8.23
N ASN A 122 -20.07 8.48 -9.36
CA ASN A 122 -20.77 9.65 -9.90
C ASN A 122 -22.30 9.50 -9.99
N GLU A 123 -22.83 8.28 -9.85
CA GLU A 123 -24.26 8.04 -10.05
C GLU A 123 -24.91 7.33 -8.86
N ARG A 124 -24.13 6.77 -7.94
CA ARG A 124 -24.65 6.04 -6.79
C ARG A 124 -24.66 6.93 -5.53
N PRO A 125 -25.85 7.30 -5.03
CA PRO A 125 -25.95 8.06 -3.78
C PRO A 125 -25.59 7.18 -2.59
N HIS A 126 -24.81 7.72 -1.66
CA HIS A 126 -24.39 7.02 -0.46
C HIS A 126 -25.08 7.55 0.79
N GLN A 127 -25.84 6.68 1.48
CA GLN A 127 -26.52 7.06 2.73
C GLN A 127 -25.56 7.65 3.76
N ALA A 128 -24.32 7.11 3.86
CA ALA A 128 -23.29 7.60 4.78
C ALA A 128 -22.73 8.98 4.39
N LEU A 129 -23.06 9.50 3.22
CA LEU A 129 -22.73 10.83 2.74
C LEU A 129 -23.97 11.75 2.67
N GLY A 130 -25.04 11.38 3.37
CA GLY A 130 -26.30 12.14 3.32
C GLY A 130 -27.00 12.08 1.96
N GLY A 131 -26.71 11.06 1.14
CA GLY A 131 -27.25 10.90 -0.19
C GLY A 131 -26.38 11.52 -1.32
N ALA A 132 -25.27 12.15 -0.99
CA ALA A 132 -24.34 12.68 -1.99
C ALA A 132 -23.57 11.56 -2.71
N TYR A 133 -23.06 11.86 -3.89
CA TYR A 133 -22.18 10.98 -4.64
C TYR A 133 -20.74 11.07 -4.12
N PRO A 134 -19.97 9.96 -4.12
CA PRO A 134 -18.54 10.00 -3.74
C PRO A 134 -17.76 11.06 -4.53
N GLY A 135 -18.03 11.23 -5.82
CA GLY A 135 -17.38 12.21 -6.69
C GLY A 135 -17.56 13.67 -6.23
N ASP A 136 -18.73 14.00 -5.68
CA ASP A 136 -19.03 15.36 -5.20
C ASP A 136 -18.25 15.71 -3.91
N VAL A 137 -17.88 14.69 -3.14
CA VAL A 137 -17.23 14.85 -1.83
C VAL A 137 -15.72 14.66 -1.92
N TYR A 138 -15.24 13.96 -2.95
CA TYR A 138 -13.83 13.65 -3.11
C TYR A 138 -13.00 14.89 -3.48
N THR A 139 -11.83 14.99 -2.85
CA THR A 139 -10.83 16.01 -3.19
C THR A 139 -9.47 15.33 -3.28
N PRO A 140 -8.76 15.45 -4.42
CA PRO A 140 -7.41 14.91 -4.57
C PRO A 140 -6.44 15.46 -3.52
N SER A 141 -5.41 14.68 -3.20
CA SER A 141 -4.37 15.15 -2.29
C SER A 141 -3.53 16.24 -2.96
N PRO A 142 -3.20 17.34 -2.25
CA PRO A 142 -2.28 18.34 -2.77
C PRO A 142 -0.82 17.86 -2.80
N LYS A 143 -0.50 16.75 -2.12
CA LYS A 143 0.85 16.18 -2.08
C LYS A 143 1.09 15.33 -3.32
N ALA A 144 1.79 15.88 -4.31
CA ALA A 144 2.12 15.15 -5.53
C ALA A 144 3.06 13.97 -5.27
N TYR A 145 2.89 12.88 -6.04
CA TYR A 145 3.81 11.76 -6.03
C TYR A 145 5.16 12.17 -6.63
N ARG A 146 6.23 11.80 -5.93
CA ARG A 146 7.61 11.83 -6.42
C ARG A 146 8.29 10.53 -6.01
N VAL A 147 9.18 10.05 -6.86
CA VAL A 147 10.01 8.89 -6.49
C VAL A 147 10.83 9.29 -5.26
N PRO A 148 10.79 8.51 -4.17
CA PRO A 148 11.54 8.86 -2.96
C PRO A 148 13.05 8.77 -3.21
N ASP A 149 13.77 9.80 -2.80
CA ASP A 149 15.23 9.81 -2.81
C ASP A 149 15.82 8.73 -1.89
N GLU A 150 17.07 8.34 -2.13
CA GLU A 150 17.77 7.49 -1.15
C GLU A 150 17.88 8.25 0.18
N PRO A 151 17.57 7.59 1.32
CA PRO A 151 17.63 8.26 2.62
C PRO A 151 19.07 8.64 2.99
N GLU A 152 19.25 9.84 3.48
CA GLU A 152 20.51 10.31 4.05
C GLU A 152 20.59 9.97 5.54
N TYR A 153 21.79 9.61 5.98
CA TYR A 153 22.06 9.23 7.38
C TYR A 153 23.19 10.08 7.98
N PRO A 154 22.98 11.40 8.18
CA PRO A 154 24.05 12.34 8.56
C PRO A 154 24.66 12.07 9.94
N TYR A 155 23.95 11.35 10.81
CA TYR A 155 24.40 11.05 12.18
C TYR A 155 24.90 9.61 12.36
N HIS A 156 25.20 8.92 11.25
CA HIS A 156 25.66 7.54 11.25
C HIS A 156 27.09 7.46 10.74
N ASP A 157 27.86 6.48 11.25
CA ASP A 157 29.26 6.34 10.88
C ASP A 157 29.44 5.97 9.39
N ARG A 158 28.49 5.20 8.87
CA ARG A 158 28.46 4.80 7.47
C ARG A 158 27.12 4.23 7.06
N THR A 159 26.95 4.03 5.76
CA THR A 159 25.77 3.37 5.17
C THR A 159 26.15 1.99 4.62
N ILE A 160 25.19 1.05 4.68
CA ILE A 160 25.34 -0.28 4.09
C ILE A 160 24.10 -0.61 3.28
N ARG A 161 24.31 -1.18 2.10
CA ARG A 161 23.20 -1.74 1.29
C ARG A 161 22.86 -3.15 1.77
N VAL A 162 21.60 -3.38 2.07
CA VAL A 162 21.08 -4.70 2.45
C VAL A 162 21.14 -5.63 1.24
N THR A 163 21.73 -6.80 1.39
CA THR A 163 21.87 -7.78 0.31
C THR A 163 20.50 -8.34 -0.12
N ARG A 164 20.44 -9.00 -1.28
CA ARG A 164 19.22 -9.66 -1.80
C ARG A 164 18.59 -10.64 -0.79
N CYS A 165 19.41 -11.33 0.00
CA CYS A 165 18.94 -12.25 1.03
C CYS A 165 18.66 -11.59 2.38
N GLY A 166 18.57 -10.26 2.42
CA GLY A 166 18.21 -9.50 3.64
C GLY A 166 19.32 -9.45 4.70
N ARG A 167 20.59 -9.51 4.30
CA ARG A 167 21.74 -9.45 5.20
C ARG A 167 22.47 -8.14 5.09
N ILE A 168 23.04 -7.68 6.18
CA ILE A 168 24.05 -6.61 6.25
C ILE A 168 25.42 -7.22 6.54
N CYS A 169 26.48 -6.61 5.97
CA CYS A 169 27.86 -7.06 6.13
C CYS A 169 28.64 -6.00 6.88
N ILE A 170 29.07 -6.31 8.11
CA ILE A 170 29.93 -5.44 8.95
C ILE A 170 31.28 -6.13 9.09
N GLY A 171 32.29 -5.61 8.38
CA GLY A 171 33.58 -6.27 8.29
C GLY A 171 33.43 -7.68 7.67
N LYS A 172 33.93 -8.68 8.36
CA LYS A 172 33.82 -10.11 7.95
C LYS A 172 32.51 -10.78 8.41
N ARG A 173 31.67 -10.10 9.20
CA ARG A 173 30.44 -10.67 9.76
C ARG A 173 29.26 -10.42 8.84
N LYS A 174 28.45 -11.45 8.63
CA LYS A 174 27.17 -11.40 7.88
C LYS A 174 26.04 -11.52 8.90
N ILE A 175 25.23 -10.48 9.02
CA ILE A 175 24.14 -10.41 10.00
C ILE A 175 22.82 -10.48 9.24
N SER A 176 21.93 -11.41 9.61
CA SER A 176 20.57 -11.45 9.09
C SER A 176 19.80 -10.25 9.61
N PHE A 177 19.29 -9.42 8.70
CA PHE A 177 18.52 -8.22 9.03
C PHE A 177 17.06 -8.41 8.65
N SER A 178 16.72 -8.25 7.37
CA SER A 178 15.38 -8.56 6.85
C SER A 178 15.35 -8.53 5.33
N THR A 179 14.67 -9.48 4.72
CA THR A 179 14.51 -9.55 3.26
C THR A 179 13.62 -8.44 2.70
N VAL A 180 12.77 -7.83 3.51
CA VAL A 180 11.90 -6.72 3.08
C VAL A 180 12.70 -5.44 2.81
N PHE A 181 13.89 -5.29 3.42
CA PHE A 181 14.82 -4.21 3.16
C PHE A 181 15.85 -4.54 2.05
N ALA A 182 15.74 -5.68 1.40
CA ALA A 182 16.69 -6.08 0.35
C ALA A 182 16.84 -4.98 -0.72
N GLY A 183 18.10 -4.58 -0.98
CA GLY A 183 18.42 -3.49 -1.89
C GLY A 183 18.35 -2.08 -1.30
N GLN A 184 17.75 -1.90 -0.12
CA GLN A 184 17.71 -0.61 0.57
C GLN A 184 19.08 -0.28 1.19
N VAL A 185 19.37 1.01 1.31
CA VAL A 185 20.49 1.52 2.08
C VAL A 185 20.01 1.78 3.51
N VAL A 186 20.81 1.40 4.49
CA VAL A 186 20.56 1.63 5.92
C VAL A 186 21.77 2.31 6.55
N GLY A 187 21.54 3.21 7.49
CA GLY A 187 22.57 3.83 8.29
C GLY A 187 23.00 2.89 9.42
N ILE A 188 24.29 2.82 9.70
CA ILE A 188 24.82 2.09 10.87
C ILE A 188 25.72 2.98 11.71
N ARG A 189 25.59 2.85 13.01
CA ARG A 189 26.42 3.55 13.99
C ARG A 189 26.84 2.57 15.07
N GLU A 190 28.11 2.59 15.43
CA GLU A 190 28.60 1.87 16.59
C GLU A 190 28.28 2.68 17.85
N VAL A 191 27.48 2.12 18.76
CA VAL A 191 27.05 2.80 19.99
C VAL A 191 27.88 2.36 21.20
N GLU A 192 28.38 1.12 21.17
CA GLU A 192 29.32 0.55 22.11
C GLU A 192 30.22 -0.44 21.38
N ASP A 193 31.27 -0.93 22.01
CA ASP A 193 32.18 -1.92 21.41
C ASP A 193 31.39 -3.12 20.83
N GLN A 194 31.46 -3.28 19.53
CA GLN A 194 30.75 -4.29 18.74
C GLN A 194 29.19 -4.28 18.82
N ILE A 195 28.60 -3.23 19.40
CA ILE A 195 27.13 -3.01 19.39
C ILE A 195 26.77 -1.95 18.36
N TRP A 196 26.02 -2.38 17.36
CA TRP A 196 25.65 -1.55 16.21
C TRP A 196 24.18 -1.21 16.22
N GLN A 197 23.87 0.07 16.13
CA GLN A 197 22.54 0.57 15.82
C GLN A 197 22.38 0.59 14.30
N VAL A 198 21.23 0.09 13.81
CA VAL A 198 20.85 0.10 12.40
C VAL A 198 19.55 0.90 12.27
N VAL A 199 19.54 1.86 11.34
CA VAL A 199 18.41 2.75 11.07
C VAL A 199 18.03 2.74 9.61
#